data_2e9ec90c9690fd79c16a761e1110ecd3
#
_entry.id   2e9ec90c9690fd79c16a761e1110ecd3
#
_cell.length_a   1.000
_cell.length_b   1.000
_cell.length_c   1.000
_cell.angle_alpha   90.00
_cell.angle_beta   90.00
_cell.angle_gamma   90.00
#
_symmetry.space_group_name_H-M   'P 1'
#
loop_
_entity.id
_entity.type
_entity.pdbx_description
1 polymer ?
#
loop_
_entity_poly.entity_id
_entity_poly.type
_entity_poly.pdbx_seq_one_letter_code
_entity_poly.pdbx_strand_id
1 'polypeptide(L)'
;FGLVDRESRSLDKVQALFADLDERARAWKELETLEEVEIVGSLKYNIEVNAAGVNKGSGLVELGKRLGIEREEIMAFGDGDNDEPMLREAGFGVAMANAEEKVKATADYITGSNEEDGVAKAIERFVLEGGEVC
;
A
#
# COMPACT_ATOMS: atom_id res chain seq x y z
N PHE A 1 21.39 -0.80 -16.24
CA PHE A 1 20.50 -1.11 -17.37
C PHE A 1 21.03 -2.29 -18.22
N GLY A 2 22.32 -2.38 -18.58
CA GLY A 2 22.82 -3.43 -19.47
C GLY A 2 22.66 -4.90 -19.04
N LEU A 3 22.35 -5.18 -17.77
CA LEU A 3 22.10 -6.53 -17.29
C LEU A 3 20.66 -6.98 -17.61
N VAL A 4 19.70 -6.09 -17.43
CA VAL A 4 18.28 -6.33 -17.74
C VAL A 4 18.09 -6.58 -19.22
N ASP A 5 18.71 -5.76 -20.07
CA ASP A 5 18.64 -5.88 -21.53
C ASP A 5 19.23 -7.21 -22.03
N ARG A 6 20.32 -7.71 -21.39
CA ARG A 6 20.95 -8.97 -21.79
C ARG A 6 20.17 -10.22 -21.43
N GLU A 7 19.42 -10.17 -20.33
CA GLU A 7 18.73 -11.35 -19.82
C GLU A 7 17.27 -11.45 -20.27
N SER A 8 16.76 -10.41 -20.96
CA SER A 8 15.37 -10.33 -21.44
C SER A 8 14.33 -10.67 -20.35
N ARG A 9 14.64 -10.32 -19.09
CA ARG A 9 13.73 -10.54 -17.96
C ARG A 9 12.74 -9.40 -17.86
N SER A 10 11.50 -9.73 -17.57
CA SER A 10 10.51 -8.75 -17.13
C SER A 10 10.90 -8.22 -15.74
N LEU A 11 10.67 -6.93 -15.49
CA LEU A 11 10.81 -6.31 -14.19
C LEU A 11 9.43 -6.18 -13.55
N ASP A 12 9.27 -6.74 -12.35
CA ASP A 12 8.03 -6.61 -11.60
C ASP A 12 7.94 -5.26 -10.89
N LYS A 13 9.07 -4.71 -10.46
CA LYS A 13 9.16 -3.42 -9.77
C LYS A 13 10.55 -2.80 -9.96
N VAL A 14 10.59 -1.48 -10.04
CA VAL A 14 11.82 -0.69 -9.92
C VAL A 14 11.72 0.19 -8.68
N GLN A 15 12.78 0.25 -7.89
CA GLN A 15 12.88 1.14 -6.75
C GLN A 15 14.11 2.05 -6.88
N ALA A 16 13.92 3.34 -6.67
CA ALA A 16 14.97 4.33 -6.61
C ALA A 16 15.01 4.98 -5.22
N LEU A 17 16.23 5.18 -4.70
CA LEU A 17 16.48 5.89 -3.44
C LEU A 17 17.18 7.21 -3.76
N PHE A 18 16.74 8.28 -3.13
CA PHE A 18 17.22 9.64 -3.35
C PHE A 18 17.86 10.18 -2.07
N ALA A 19 19.05 10.74 -2.19
CA ALA A 19 19.69 11.49 -1.12
C ALA A 19 19.18 12.94 -1.05
N ASP A 20 18.66 13.46 -2.15
CA ASP A 20 18.11 14.80 -2.33
C ASP A 20 16.61 14.73 -2.62
N LEU A 21 15.81 15.37 -1.76
CA LEU A 21 14.34 15.38 -1.90
C LEU A 21 13.86 16.23 -3.08
N ASP A 22 14.61 17.26 -3.49
CA ASP A 22 14.27 18.06 -4.66
C ASP A 22 14.51 17.27 -5.95
N GLU A 23 15.56 16.45 -5.98
CA GLU A 23 15.81 15.52 -7.09
C GLU A 23 14.71 14.46 -7.16
N ARG A 24 14.32 13.89 -6.01
CA ARG A 24 13.17 12.98 -5.93
C ARG A 24 11.89 13.61 -6.46
N ALA A 25 11.60 14.85 -6.06
CA ALA A 25 10.39 15.55 -6.50
C ALA A 25 10.38 15.82 -8.03
N ARG A 26 11.54 16.11 -8.62
CA ARG A 26 11.67 16.24 -10.07
C ARG A 26 11.44 14.91 -10.79
N ALA A 27 12.09 13.85 -10.32
CA ALA A 27 11.91 12.50 -10.87
C ALA A 27 10.46 12.03 -10.77
N TRP A 28 9.79 12.31 -9.65
CA TRP A 28 8.37 12.00 -9.47
C TRP A 28 7.51 12.63 -10.56
N LYS A 29 7.67 13.95 -10.80
CA LYS A 29 6.92 14.68 -11.84
C LYS A 29 7.16 14.14 -13.25
N GLU A 30 8.37 13.71 -13.55
CA GLU A 30 8.69 13.12 -14.85
C GLU A 30 8.01 11.74 -14.99
N LEU A 31 8.06 10.92 -13.97
CA LEU A 31 7.44 9.60 -13.98
C LEU A 31 5.90 9.65 -14.02
N GLU A 32 5.27 10.65 -13.38
CA GLU A 32 3.81 10.87 -13.44
C GLU A 32 3.28 11.10 -14.87
N THR A 33 4.14 11.46 -15.82
CA THR A 33 3.75 11.64 -17.22
C THR A 33 3.63 10.33 -18.00
N LEU A 34 4.08 9.22 -17.42
CA LEU A 34 4.06 7.91 -18.06
C LEU A 34 2.75 7.18 -17.72
N GLU A 35 1.96 6.85 -18.74
CA GLU A 35 0.65 6.18 -18.58
C GLU A 35 0.77 4.69 -18.25
N GLU A 36 1.92 4.06 -18.57
CA GLU A 36 2.13 2.62 -18.39
C GLU A 36 2.64 2.24 -17.00
N VAL A 37 2.86 3.21 -16.13
CA VAL A 37 3.42 2.97 -14.79
C VAL A 37 2.55 3.57 -13.69
N GLU A 38 2.63 2.97 -12.52
CA GLU A 38 2.10 3.49 -11.27
C GLU A 38 3.26 3.76 -10.31
N ILE A 39 3.34 4.98 -9.81
CA ILE A 39 4.39 5.39 -8.89
C ILE A 39 3.85 5.56 -7.48
N VAL A 40 4.56 5.00 -6.53
CA VAL A 40 4.23 5.10 -5.10
C VAL A 40 5.50 5.38 -4.29
N GLY A 41 5.32 5.93 -3.09
CA GLY A 41 6.37 6.12 -2.11
C GLY A 41 6.05 5.33 -0.85
N SER A 42 6.96 4.48 -0.40
CA SER A 42 6.87 3.81 0.91
C SER A 42 7.69 4.52 1.98
N LEU A 43 8.62 5.37 1.56
CA LEU A 43 9.49 6.17 2.41
C LEU A 43 9.63 7.59 1.82
N LYS A 44 9.98 8.56 2.64
CA LYS A 44 10.16 9.96 2.19
C LYS A 44 11.20 10.16 1.09
N TYR A 45 12.14 9.22 0.94
CA TYR A 45 13.29 9.33 0.05
C TYR A 45 13.31 8.26 -1.05
N ASN A 46 12.23 7.49 -1.25
CA ASN A 46 12.15 6.52 -2.35
C ASN A 46 11.05 6.85 -3.36
N ILE A 47 11.21 6.27 -4.54
CA ILE A 47 10.18 6.11 -5.55
C ILE A 47 10.14 4.62 -5.92
N GLU A 48 8.96 4.04 -5.93
CA GLU A 48 8.69 2.70 -6.44
C GLU A 48 7.86 2.84 -7.70
N VAL A 49 8.28 2.17 -8.76
CA VAL A 49 7.63 2.16 -10.06
C VAL A 49 7.12 0.76 -10.33
N ASN A 50 5.83 0.62 -10.51
CA ASN A 50 5.14 -0.62 -10.85
C ASN A 50 4.50 -0.47 -12.25
N ALA A 51 4.02 -1.56 -12.82
CA ALA A 51 3.16 -1.47 -14.00
C ALA A 51 1.84 -0.77 -13.63
N ALA A 52 1.22 -0.08 -14.58
CA ALA A 52 -0.05 0.61 -14.38
C ALA A 52 -1.11 -0.34 -13.82
N GLY A 53 -1.83 0.11 -12.80
CA GLY A 53 -2.86 -0.67 -12.11
C GLY A 53 -2.31 -1.76 -11.16
N VAL A 54 -0.99 -1.85 -10.97
CA VAL A 54 -0.37 -2.81 -10.05
C VAL A 54 0.02 -2.10 -8.76
N ASN A 55 -0.81 -2.26 -7.74
CA ASN A 55 -0.61 -1.72 -6.39
C ASN A 55 -1.06 -2.72 -5.33
N LYS A 56 -0.94 -2.37 -4.05
CA LYS A 56 -1.34 -3.26 -2.95
C LYS A 56 -2.83 -3.59 -2.95
N GLY A 57 -3.69 -2.67 -3.39
CA GLY A 57 -5.13 -2.88 -3.50
C GLY A 57 -5.46 -3.91 -4.59
N SER A 58 -4.95 -3.72 -5.82
CA SER A 58 -5.16 -4.67 -6.90
C SER A 58 -4.60 -6.06 -6.57
N GLY A 59 -3.46 -6.11 -5.87
CA GLY A 59 -2.89 -7.36 -5.38
C GLY A 59 -3.78 -8.06 -4.35
N LEU A 60 -4.38 -7.31 -3.42
CA LEU A 60 -5.31 -7.83 -2.44
C LEU A 60 -6.56 -8.43 -3.10
N VAL A 61 -7.16 -7.70 -4.03
CA VAL A 61 -8.34 -8.15 -4.79
C VAL A 61 -8.05 -9.44 -5.57
N GLU A 62 -6.91 -9.49 -6.25
CA GLU A 62 -6.53 -10.67 -7.02
C GLU A 62 -6.27 -11.88 -6.11
N LEU A 63 -5.62 -11.66 -4.96
CA LEU A 63 -5.40 -12.71 -3.98
C LEU A 63 -6.72 -13.25 -3.39
N GLY A 64 -7.65 -12.36 -3.02
CA GLY A 64 -8.99 -12.73 -2.55
C GLY A 64 -9.71 -13.61 -3.55
N LYS A 65 -9.74 -13.21 -4.82
CA LYS A 65 -10.35 -13.98 -5.91
C LYS A 65 -9.75 -15.38 -6.05
N ARG A 66 -8.42 -15.50 -5.99
CA ARG A 66 -7.73 -16.80 -6.09
C ARG A 66 -8.02 -17.74 -4.95
N LEU A 67 -8.24 -17.18 -3.74
CA LEU A 67 -8.53 -17.94 -2.54
C LEU A 67 -10.04 -18.18 -2.32
N GLY A 68 -10.91 -17.55 -3.11
CA GLY A 68 -12.36 -17.60 -2.93
C GLY A 68 -12.81 -16.87 -1.66
N ILE A 69 -12.10 -15.80 -1.29
CA ILE A 69 -12.41 -14.94 -0.14
C ILE A 69 -13.12 -13.69 -0.67
N GLU A 70 -14.30 -13.40 -0.13
CA GLU A 70 -15.05 -12.22 -0.50
C GLU A 70 -14.46 -10.95 0.15
N ARG A 71 -14.72 -9.79 -0.46
CA ARG A 71 -14.20 -8.51 0.02
C ARG A 71 -14.51 -8.26 1.50
N GLU A 72 -15.73 -8.55 1.91
CA GLU A 72 -16.27 -8.36 3.27
C GLU A 72 -15.57 -9.23 4.32
N GLU A 73 -14.85 -10.27 3.90
CA GLU A 73 -14.08 -11.16 4.77
C GLU A 73 -12.61 -10.69 4.93
N ILE A 74 -12.23 -9.58 4.28
CA ILE A 74 -10.85 -9.09 4.25
C ILE A 74 -10.71 -7.89 5.19
N MET A 75 -9.86 -8.02 6.19
CA MET A 75 -9.36 -6.91 7.00
C MET A 75 -7.93 -6.57 6.55
N ALA A 76 -7.66 -5.30 6.27
CA ALA A 76 -6.34 -4.82 5.87
C ALA A 76 -5.81 -3.74 6.81
N PHE A 77 -4.48 -3.73 7.01
CA PHE A 77 -3.80 -2.75 7.85
C PHE A 77 -2.77 -1.98 7.05
N GLY A 78 -2.67 -0.67 7.30
CA GLY A 78 -1.72 0.18 6.59
C GLY A 78 -1.34 1.44 7.35
N ASP A 79 -0.16 1.99 7.02
CA ASP A 79 0.34 3.25 7.59
C ASP A 79 0.96 4.18 6.54
N GLY A 80 1.29 3.69 5.36
CA GLY A 80 1.93 4.44 4.28
C GLY A 80 1.01 4.71 3.09
N ASP A 81 1.43 5.64 2.23
CA ASP A 81 0.70 6.03 1.01
C ASP A 81 0.42 4.85 0.08
N ASN A 82 1.36 3.92 -0.01
CA ASN A 82 1.24 2.71 -0.82
C ASN A 82 0.22 1.70 -0.25
N ASP A 83 -0.28 1.90 0.98
CA ASP A 83 -1.32 1.08 1.60
C ASP A 83 -2.73 1.62 1.33
N GLU A 84 -2.87 2.89 0.96
CA GLU A 84 -4.17 3.53 0.73
C GLU A 84 -5.07 2.73 -0.23
N PRO A 85 -4.60 2.25 -1.39
CA PRO A 85 -5.41 1.41 -2.27
C PRO A 85 -5.87 0.12 -1.59
N MET A 86 -5.02 -0.50 -0.77
CA MET A 86 -5.34 -1.74 -0.07
C MET A 86 -6.42 -1.52 1.01
N LEU A 87 -6.32 -0.43 1.77
CA LEU A 87 -7.34 -0.07 2.77
C LEU A 87 -8.70 0.19 2.12
N ARG A 88 -8.72 0.82 0.95
CA ARG A 88 -9.95 1.10 0.19
C ARG A 88 -10.61 -0.17 -0.37
N GLU A 89 -9.80 -1.12 -0.84
CA GLU A 89 -10.29 -2.35 -1.47
C GLU A 89 -10.68 -3.42 -0.44
N ALA A 90 -10.19 -3.37 0.78
CA ALA A 90 -10.59 -4.27 1.85
C ALA A 90 -12.07 -4.06 2.25
N GLY A 91 -12.69 -5.08 2.84
CA GLY A 91 -14.01 -4.96 3.48
C GLY A 91 -13.94 -4.16 4.77
N PHE A 92 -12.78 -4.21 5.45
CA PHE A 92 -12.51 -3.39 6.62
C PHE A 92 -11.05 -2.91 6.62
N GLY A 93 -10.85 -1.67 6.21
CA GLY A 93 -9.56 -1.01 6.18
C GLY A 93 -9.21 -0.37 7.54
N VAL A 94 -8.05 -0.70 8.08
CA VAL A 94 -7.57 -0.21 9.39
C VAL A 94 -6.28 0.58 9.20
N ALA A 95 -6.29 1.87 9.50
CA ALA A 95 -5.08 2.68 9.54
C ALA A 95 -4.41 2.64 10.91
N MET A 96 -3.08 2.64 10.91
CA MET A 96 -2.30 2.79 12.13
C MET A 96 -2.35 4.24 12.63
N ALA A 97 -2.25 4.45 13.95
CA ALA A 97 -2.23 5.80 14.52
C ALA A 97 -1.05 6.65 14.05
N ASN A 98 0.07 6.02 13.69
CA ASN A 98 1.25 6.69 13.10
C ASN A 98 1.13 6.97 11.60
N ALA A 99 0.03 6.58 10.94
CA ALA A 99 -0.21 6.86 9.53
C ALA A 99 -0.40 8.35 9.24
N GLU A 100 -0.14 8.76 8.01
CA GLU A 100 -0.46 10.11 7.54
C GLU A 100 -1.97 10.34 7.48
N GLU A 101 -2.42 11.60 7.65
CA GLU A 101 -3.85 11.94 7.71
C GLU A 101 -4.66 11.48 6.50
N LYS A 102 -4.07 11.49 5.30
CA LYS A 102 -4.74 11.01 4.09
C LYS A 102 -5.01 9.48 4.11
N VAL A 103 -4.09 8.72 4.71
CA VAL A 103 -4.23 7.26 4.88
C VAL A 103 -5.30 6.97 5.92
N LYS A 104 -5.29 7.71 7.05
CA LYS A 104 -6.34 7.62 8.07
C LYS A 104 -7.72 7.96 7.52
N ALA A 105 -7.80 8.96 6.62
CA ALA A 105 -9.08 9.38 6.01
C ALA A 105 -9.67 8.33 5.03
N THR A 106 -8.85 7.37 4.57
CA THR A 106 -9.28 6.29 3.68
C THR A 106 -9.77 5.06 4.46
N ALA A 107 -9.37 4.91 5.71
CA ALA A 107 -9.66 3.74 6.53
C ALA A 107 -11.03 3.83 7.23
N ASP A 108 -11.63 2.68 7.48
CA ASP A 108 -12.87 2.54 8.27
C ASP A 108 -12.60 2.70 9.78
N TYR A 109 -11.40 2.37 10.21
CA TYR A 109 -11.00 2.43 11.62
C TYR A 109 -9.53 2.87 11.78
N ILE A 110 -9.25 3.60 12.86
CA ILE A 110 -7.89 3.96 13.25
C ILE A 110 -7.56 3.21 14.54
N THR A 111 -6.56 2.35 14.50
CA THR A 111 -6.07 1.59 15.65
C THR A 111 -4.90 2.31 16.35
N GLY A 112 -4.28 1.66 17.33
CA GLY A 112 -3.04 2.15 17.96
C GLY A 112 -1.88 2.24 16.97
N SER A 113 -0.77 2.85 17.41
CA SER A 113 0.46 2.92 16.60
C SER A 113 1.14 1.54 16.52
N ASN A 114 2.16 1.45 15.66
CA ASN A 114 3.04 0.29 15.58
C ASN A 114 3.81 0.03 16.90
N GLU A 115 4.07 1.08 17.70
CA GLU A 115 4.71 0.98 19.02
C GLU A 115 3.76 0.51 20.12
N GLU A 116 2.45 0.51 19.84
CA GLU A 116 1.38 0.20 20.80
C GLU A 116 0.63 -1.09 20.47
N ASP A 117 1.21 -1.95 19.65
CA ASP A 117 0.57 -3.20 19.19
C ASP A 117 -0.78 -2.98 18.49
N GLY A 118 -0.91 -1.89 17.69
CA GLY A 118 -2.17 -1.50 17.08
C GLY A 118 -2.84 -2.59 16.24
N VAL A 119 -2.07 -3.37 15.48
CA VAL A 119 -2.60 -4.50 14.69
C VAL A 119 -3.23 -5.54 15.61
N ALA A 120 -2.52 -5.97 16.67
CA ALA A 120 -3.01 -6.97 17.60
C ALA A 120 -4.31 -6.51 18.29
N LYS A 121 -4.35 -5.26 18.76
CA LYS A 121 -5.54 -4.67 19.40
C LYS A 121 -6.76 -4.68 18.48
N ALA A 122 -6.59 -4.37 17.21
CA ALA A 122 -7.70 -4.37 16.27
C ALA A 122 -8.16 -5.81 15.96
N ILE A 123 -7.24 -6.76 15.80
CA ILE A 123 -7.58 -8.18 15.62
C ILE A 123 -8.33 -8.72 16.83
N GLU A 124 -7.85 -8.47 18.06
CA GLU A 124 -8.52 -8.85 19.28
C GLU A 124 -9.97 -8.33 19.31
N ARG A 125 -10.13 -7.02 19.07
CA ARG A 125 -11.42 -6.36 19.12
C ARG A 125 -12.41 -6.85 18.09
N PHE A 126 -12.02 -6.93 16.82
CA PHE A 126 -12.96 -7.13 15.70
C PHE A 126 -13.04 -8.58 15.22
N VAL A 127 -12.00 -9.39 15.46
CA VAL A 127 -11.95 -10.78 15.00
C VAL A 127 -12.19 -11.75 16.15
N LEU A 128 -11.52 -11.56 17.30
CA LEU A 128 -11.56 -12.52 18.40
C LEU A 128 -12.70 -12.23 19.38
N GLU A 129 -12.99 -10.98 19.69
CA GLU A 129 -14.03 -10.57 20.64
C GLU A 129 -15.39 -10.31 19.97
N GLY A 130 -15.47 -10.38 18.64
CA GLY A 130 -16.70 -10.17 17.87
C GLY A 130 -17.22 -8.74 17.92
N GLY A 131 -16.33 -7.75 17.99
CA GLY A 131 -16.68 -6.33 17.89
C GLY A 131 -17.37 -6.04 16.57
N GLU A 132 -18.45 -5.23 16.60
CA GLU A 132 -19.15 -4.84 15.38
C GLU A 132 -18.24 -3.95 14.51
N VAL A 133 -18.12 -4.32 13.25
CA VAL A 133 -17.56 -3.49 12.18
C VAL A 133 -18.68 -2.54 11.76
N CYS A 134 -18.54 -1.24 12.06
CA CYS A 134 -19.55 -0.21 11.74
C CYS A 134 -19.50 0.16 10.28
#